data_a7411949e971ee96e9b341f926cb081c
#
_entry.id   a7411949e971ee96e9b341f926cb081c
#
_cell.length_a   1.000
_cell.length_b   1.000
_cell.length_c   1.000
_cell.angle_alpha   90.00
_cell.angle_beta   90.00
_cell.angle_gamma   90.00
#
_symmetry.space_group_name_H-M   'P 1'
#
loop_
_entity.id
_entity.type
_entity.pdbx_description
1 polymer ?
#
loop_
_entity_poly.entity_id
_entity_poly.type
_entity_poly.pdbx_seq_one_letter_code
_entity_poly.pdbx_strand_id
1 'polypeptide(L)'
;MTLRSPIKHCRNCGTAVVYRVPDDGDVHERAVCPACDTIHYENPLNVVGTVPHLGDRVLLCKRNIEPRWGKWTLPAGFMELGESTLEGAARETVEEAGAKFEMEALFSVMSVPRVGQVHLFYLARLLSDRFDPGYETIEARLFTEAEIPWDEIAFRTVKETLQHYFADRRQGRFAVHNVDVV
;
A
#
# COMPACT_ATOMS: atom_id res chain seq x y z
N MET A 1 -2.52 -13.66 -11.58
CA MET A 1 -2.11 -14.69 -10.61
C MET A 1 -2.28 -14.08 -9.24
N THR A 2 -3.23 -14.53 -8.45
CA THR A 2 -3.45 -14.02 -7.08
C THR A 2 -2.25 -14.40 -6.22
N LEU A 3 -1.69 -13.44 -5.47
CA LEU A 3 -0.55 -13.68 -4.56
C LEU A 3 -0.93 -14.53 -3.34
N ARG A 4 -2.21 -14.83 -3.15
CA ARG A 4 -2.70 -15.64 -2.03
C ARG A 4 -2.90 -17.08 -2.45
N SER A 5 -2.34 -17.99 -1.67
CA SER A 5 -2.69 -19.40 -1.75
C SER A 5 -4.10 -19.61 -1.21
N PRO A 6 -4.91 -20.51 -1.82
CA PRO A 6 -6.23 -20.80 -1.33
C PRO A 6 -6.17 -21.35 0.12
N ILE A 7 -7.19 -21.04 0.90
CA ILE A 7 -7.35 -21.59 2.26
C ILE A 7 -7.50 -23.10 2.17
N LYS A 8 -6.63 -23.85 2.86
CA LYS A 8 -6.64 -25.31 2.84
C LYS A 8 -7.29 -25.89 4.10
N HIS A 9 -7.19 -25.21 5.22
CA HIS A 9 -7.64 -25.68 6.52
C HIS A 9 -8.43 -24.59 7.24
N CYS A 10 -9.42 -25.01 8.00
CA CYS A 10 -10.23 -24.13 8.83
C CYS A 10 -9.40 -23.49 9.94
N ARG A 11 -9.46 -22.18 10.07
CA ARG A 11 -8.76 -21.41 11.12
C ARG A 11 -9.29 -21.69 12.52
N ASN A 12 -10.53 -22.23 12.62
CA ASN A 12 -11.20 -22.48 13.90
C ASN A 12 -10.90 -23.91 14.43
N CYS A 13 -10.93 -24.95 13.58
CA CYS A 13 -10.83 -26.33 14.03
C CYS A 13 -9.76 -27.16 13.31
N GLY A 14 -9.03 -26.59 12.36
CA GLY A 14 -7.94 -27.28 11.64
C GLY A 14 -8.39 -28.26 10.55
N THR A 15 -9.68 -28.55 10.39
CA THR A 15 -10.22 -29.46 9.37
C THR A 15 -10.00 -28.89 7.98
N ALA A 16 -9.71 -29.74 6.97
CA ALA A 16 -9.64 -29.33 5.59
C ALA A 16 -10.96 -28.71 5.13
N VAL A 17 -10.88 -27.55 4.45
CA VAL A 17 -12.06 -26.86 3.94
C VAL A 17 -12.47 -27.36 2.57
N VAL A 18 -13.73 -27.12 2.20
CA VAL A 18 -14.25 -27.31 0.85
C VAL A 18 -14.69 -25.96 0.30
N TYR A 19 -14.44 -25.73 -1.01
CA TYR A 19 -14.92 -24.54 -1.69
C TYR A 19 -16.32 -24.80 -2.23
N ARG A 20 -17.31 -24.06 -1.76
CA ARG A 20 -18.71 -24.11 -2.20
C ARG A 20 -19.38 -22.76 -1.96
N VAL A 21 -20.50 -22.52 -2.62
CA VAL A 21 -21.41 -21.42 -2.26
C VAL A 21 -22.06 -21.75 -0.93
N PRO A 22 -21.92 -20.88 0.09
CA PRO A 22 -22.57 -21.09 1.39
C PRO A 22 -24.10 -21.02 1.29
N ASP A 23 -24.78 -21.60 2.29
CA ASP A 23 -26.25 -21.59 2.36
C ASP A 23 -26.80 -20.36 3.12
N ASP A 24 -25.98 -19.29 3.25
CA ASP A 24 -26.31 -18.06 3.99
C ASP A 24 -26.80 -16.90 3.11
N GLY A 25 -26.96 -17.15 1.80
CA GLY A 25 -27.36 -16.16 0.81
C GLY A 25 -26.20 -15.54 0.03
N ASP A 26 -24.94 -15.97 0.27
CA ASP A 26 -23.81 -15.59 -0.59
C ASP A 26 -24.00 -16.20 -1.99
N VAL A 27 -23.40 -15.54 -2.99
CA VAL A 27 -23.43 -15.98 -4.40
C VAL A 27 -22.07 -16.42 -4.93
N HIS A 28 -21.03 -16.33 -4.09
CA HIS A 28 -19.67 -16.68 -4.43
C HIS A 28 -19.21 -17.94 -3.70
N GLU A 29 -18.33 -18.70 -4.32
CA GLU A 29 -17.66 -19.79 -3.62
C GLU A 29 -16.77 -19.25 -2.48
N ARG A 30 -16.89 -19.91 -1.30
CA ARG A 30 -16.09 -19.63 -0.11
C ARG A 30 -15.45 -20.91 0.40
N ALA A 31 -14.38 -20.77 1.14
CA ALA A 31 -13.81 -21.88 1.89
C ALA A 31 -14.72 -22.15 3.10
N VAL A 32 -15.43 -23.26 3.10
CA VAL A 32 -16.37 -23.67 4.15
C VAL A 32 -15.83 -24.90 4.85
N CYS A 33 -15.85 -24.89 6.19
CA CYS A 33 -15.46 -26.03 6.99
C CYS A 33 -16.58 -27.05 7.09
N PRO A 34 -16.42 -28.32 6.66
CA PRO A 34 -17.45 -29.34 6.77
C PRO A 34 -17.66 -29.86 8.20
N ALA A 35 -16.74 -29.56 9.13
CA ALA A 35 -16.80 -30.05 10.52
C ALA A 35 -17.43 -29.04 11.49
N CYS A 36 -17.29 -27.73 11.27
CA CYS A 36 -17.80 -26.69 12.17
C CYS A 36 -18.53 -25.56 11.45
N ASP A 37 -18.85 -25.75 10.18
CA ASP A 37 -19.60 -24.83 9.31
C ASP A 37 -19.03 -23.39 9.23
N THR A 38 -17.79 -23.18 9.68
CA THR A 38 -17.14 -21.87 9.58
C THR A 38 -16.94 -21.51 8.12
N ILE A 39 -17.48 -20.36 7.70
CA ILE A 39 -17.26 -19.76 6.40
C ILE A 39 -16.09 -18.80 6.50
N HIS A 40 -15.10 -18.95 5.62
CA HIS A 40 -13.92 -18.09 5.58
C HIS A 40 -14.07 -17.05 4.47
N TYR A 41 -14.27 -15.80 4.88
CA TYR A 41 -14.27 -14.66 3.97
C TYR A 41 -12.84 -14.14 3.77
N GLU A 42 -12.52 -13.80 2.53
CA GLU A 42 -11.25 -13.15 2.18
C GLU A 42 -11.54 -11.79 1.53
N ASN A 43 -10.86 -10.77 2.03
CA ASN A 43 -10.95 -9.41 1.53
C ASN A 43 -9.62 -8.97 0.90
N PRO A 44 -9.59 -7.96 0.01
CA PRO A 44 -8.36 -7.36 -0.44
C PRO A 44 -7.49 -6.91 0.73
N LEU A 45 -6.17 -7.05 0.58
CA LEU A 45 -5.22 -6.49 1.54
C LEU A 45 -5.12 -4.99 1.33
N ASN A 46 -5.10 -4.24 2.43
CA ASN A 46 -4.84 -2.81 2.40
C ASN A 46 -3.33 -2.57 2.51
N VAL A 47 -2.80 -1.81 1.57
CA VAL A 47 -1.46 -1.22 1.61
C VAL A 47 -1.63 0.26 1.90
N VAL A 48 -0.95 0.77 2.91
CA VAL A 48 -1.06 2.15 3.35
C VAL A 48 0.30 2.84 3.31
N GLY A 49 0.33 4.07 2.86
CA GLY A 49 1.58 4.81 2.72
C GLY A 49 1.37 6.29 2.54
N THR A 50 2.45 7.00 2.31
CA THR A 50 2.43 8.45 2.14
C THR A 50 3.10 8.90 0.85
N VAL A 51 2.78 10.13 0.43
CA VAL A 51 3.56 10.96 -0.48
C VAL A 51 4.23 12.04 0.37
N PRO A 52 5.41 11.74 0.95
CA PRO A 52 6.08 12.73 1.78
C PRO A 52 6.73 13.79 0.89
N HIS A 53 6.45 15.06 1.18
CA HIS A 53 6.92 16.15 0.32
C HIS A 53 7.55 17.31 1.11
N LEU A 54 8.52 17.97 0.49
CA LEU A 54 9.17 19.17 1.01
C LEU A 54 9.42 20.16 -0.14
N GLY A 55 8.73 21.27 -0.13
CA GLY A 55 8.79 22.22 -1.23
C GLY A 55 8.31 21.59 -2.54
N ASP A 56 9.16 21.50 -3.55
CA ASP A 56 8.90 20.93 -4.87
C ASP A 56 9.36 19.46 -5.01
N ARG A 57 9.86 18.87 -3.93
CA ARG A 57 10.44 17.53 -3.90
C ARG A 57 9.54 16.55 -3.15
N VAL A 58 9.60 15.28 -3.54
CA VAL A 58 9.01 14.14 -2.86
C VAL A 58 10.09 13.20 -2.35
N LEU A 59 9.84 12.57 -1.20
CA LEU A 59 10.72 11.54 -0.66
C LEU A 59 10.40 10.19 -1.29
N LEU A 60 11.44 9.50 -1.75
CA LEU A 60 11.37 8.11 -2.15
C LEU A 60 12.35 7.28 -1.32
N CYS A 61 11.98 6.04 -1.08
CA CYS A 61 12.76 5.01 -0.41
C CYS A 61 13.24 3.97 -1.43
N LYS A 62 14.52 3.62 -1.40
CA LYS A 62 15.10 2.57 -2.23
C LYS A 62 15.00 1.24 -1.50
N ARG A 63 14.26 0.29 -2.05
CA ARG A 63 13.92 -0.98 -1.40
C ARG A 63 15.14 -1.86 -1.13
N ASN A 64 15.22 -2.40 0.09
CA ASN A 64 16.20 -3.40 0.51
C ASN A 64 15.59 -4.80 0.65
N ILE A 65 14.35 -4.98 0.20
CA ILE A 65 13.60 -6.25 0.30
C ILE A 65 12.94 -6.62 -1.02
N GLU A 66 12.68 -7.93 -1.21
CA GLU A 66 11.83 -8.41 -2.31
C GLU A 66 10.33 -8.18 -2.01
N PRO A 67 9.46 -8.08 -3.01
CA PRO A 67 9.79 -7.97 -4.44
C PRO A 67 10.39 -6.59 -4.79
N ARG A 68 11.10 -6.53 -5.93
CA ARG A 68 11.62 -5.26 -6.48
C ARG A 68 12.79 -4.67 -5.67
N TRP A 69 13.66 -5.49 -5.16
CA TRP A 69 14.91 -5.05 -4.51
C TRP A 69 15.66 -4.02 -5.36
N GLY A 70 16.18 -2.97 -4.73
CA GLY A 70 16.95 -1.90 -5.38
C GLY A 70 16.12 -0.88 -6.18
N LYS A 71 14.79 -1.03 -6.27
CA LYS A 71 13.89 -0.08 -6.94
C LYS A 71 13.38 0.97 -5.95
N TRP A 72 12.95 2.12 -6.48
CA TRP A 72 12.42 3.23 -5.72
C TRP A 72 10.91 3.12 -5.50
N THR A 73 10.45 3.50 -4.33
CA THR A 73 9.03 3.50 -3.95
C THR A 73 8.70 4.67 -3.04
N LEU A 74 7.42 4.98 -2.91
CA LEU A 74 6.91 5.73 -1.77
C LEU A 74 6.96 4.84 -0.53
N PRO A 75 7.17 5.38 0.69
CA PRO A 75 7.08 4.60 1.92
C PRO A 75 5.66 4.07 2.09
N ALA A 76 5.52 2.75 2.15
CA ALA A 76 4.23 2.07 2.23
C ALA A 76 4.38 0.57 2.50
N GLY A 77 3.49 0.03 3.33
CA GLY A 77 3.41 -1.39 3.62
C GLY A 77 1.99 -1.85 3.96
N PHE A 78 1.87 -3.07 4.44
CA PHE A 78 0.58 -3.64 4.80
C PHE A 78 0.03 -3.03 6.08
N MET A 79 -1.26 -2.66 6.03
CA MET A 79 -1.99 -2.23 7.20
C MET A 79 -2.09 -3.35 8.23
N GLU A 80 -1.84 -3.04 9.50
CA GLU A 80 -1.94 -3.96 10.61
C GLU A 80 -3.33 -3.92 11.29
N LEU A 81 -3.63 -4.97 12.05
CA LEU A 81 -4.86 -5.00 12.85
C LEU A 81 -4.76 -4.02 14.02
N GLY A 82 -5.81 -3.23 14.20
CA GLY A 82 -5.91 -2.30 15.33
C GLY A 82 -5.43 -0.88 15.02
N GLU A 83 -4.94 -0.62 13.81
CA GLU A 83 -4.59 0.73 13.35
C GLU A 83 -5.58 1.26 12.32
N SER A 84 -5.75 2.56 12.25
CA SER A 84 -6.42 3.24 11.14
C SER A 84 -5.50 3.31 9.92
N THR A 85 -6.08 3.56 8.72
CA THR A 85 -5.29 3.71 7.50
C THR A 85 -4.29 4.86 7.58
N LEU A 86 -4.62 5.93 8.31
CA LEU A 86 -3.73 7.07 8.55
C LEU A 86 -2.58 6.72 9.50
N GLU A 87 -2.87 5.99 10.59
CA GLU A 87 -1.84 5.54 11.54
C GLU A 87 -0.87 4.57 10.88
N GLY A 88 -1.37 3.60 10.09
CA GLY A 88 -0.52 2.67 9.34
C GLY A 88 0.37 3.39 8.33
N ALA A 89 -0.17 4.35 7.57
CA ALA A 89 0.63 5.13 6.63
C ALA A 89 1.72 5.96 7.32
N ALA A 90 1.43 6.51 8.51
CA ALA A 90 2.41 7.22 9.32
C ALA A 90 3.49 6.29 9.86
N ARG A 91 3.12 5.11 10.38
CA ARG A 91 4.04 4.07 10.88
C ARG A 91 5.01 3.64 9.79
N GLU A 92 4.51 3.25 8.62
CA GLU A 92 5.34 2.84 7.48
C GLU A 92 6.33 3.93 7.06
N THR A 93 5.90 5.20 7.07
CA THR A 93 6.78 6.33 6.73
C THR A 93 7.91 6.52 7.75
N VAL A 94 7.63 6.29 9.03
CA VAL A 94 8.66 6.32 10.09
C VAL A 94 9.61 5.13 9.94
N GLU A 95 9.08 3.92 9.75
CA GLU A 95 9.86 2.68 9.67
C GLU A 95 10.78 2.66 8.44
N GLU A 96 10.27 3.04 7.27
CA GLU A 96 11.04 2.99 6.03
C GLU A 96 11.96 4.19 5.82
N ALA A 97 11.59 5.38 6.29
CA ALA A 97 12.35 6.60 6.02
C ALA A 97 12.96 7.28 7.25
N GLY A 98 12.50 6.98 8.47
CA GLY A 98 12.89 7.71 9.67
C GLY A 98 12.59 9.21 9.59
N ALA A 99 11.59 9.58 8.79
CA ALA A 99 11.25 10.96 8.50
C ALA A 99 10.45 11.64 9.63
N LYS A 100 10.60 12.96 9.75
CA LYS A 100 9.72 13.81 10.58
C LYS A 100 8.75 14.55 9.68
N PHE A 101 7.46 14.41 9.91
CA PHE A 101 6.41 14.94 9.03
C PHE A 101 5.13 15.25 9.81
N GLU A 102 4.23 15.94 9.15
CA GLU A 102 2.84 16.10 9.54
C GLU A 102 1.95 15.42 8.49
N MET A 103 1.04 14.57 8.94
CA MET A 103 0.06 13.92 8.07
C MET A 103 -0.95 14.95 7.55
N GLU A 104 -1.29 14.80 6.28
CA GLU A 104 -2.30 15.62 5.61
C GLU A 104 -3.46 14.76 5.11
N ALA A 105 -4.13 15.13 4.04
CA ALA A 105 -5.32 14.46 3.54
C ALA A 105 -5.00 13.16 2.79
N LEU A 106 -6.00 12.26 2.72
CA LEU A 106 -5.99 11.15 1.78
C LEU A 106 -5.85 11.70 0.36
N PHE A 107 -4.92 11.13 -0.40
CA PHE A 107 -4.58 11.62 -1.73
C PHE A 107 -4.95 10.63 -2.84
N SER A 108 -4.66 9.33 -2.66
CA SER A 108 -5.04 8.35 -3.67
C SER A 108 -5.54 7.04 -3.09
N VAL A 109 -6.50 6.44 -3.80
CA VAL A 109 -7.02 5.10 -3.59
C VAL A 109 -6.81 4.33 -4.89
N MET A 110 -5.91 3.35 -4.87
CA MET A 110 -5.54 2.55 -6.03
C MET A 110 -6.03 1.12 -5.85
N SER A 111 -7.04 0.73 -6.62
CA SER A 111 -7.51 -0.66 -6.65
C SER A 111 -6.58 -1.51 -7.53
N VAL A 112 -6.11 -2.63 -7.03
CA VAL A 112 -5.26 -3.58 -7.78
C VAL A 112 -5.90 -4.98 -7.77
N PRO A 113 -7.00 -5.19 -8.53
CA PRO A 113 -7.80 -6.42 -8.46
C PRO A 113 -7.00 -7.70 -8.76
N ARG A 114 -6.02 -7.63 -9.68
CA ARG A 114 -5.21 -8.78 -10.08
C ARG A 114 -4.43 -9.43 -8.93
N VAL A 115 -4.07 -8.64 -7.92
CA VAL A 115 -3.31 -9.12 -6.75
C VAL A 115 -4.13 -9.08 -5.47
N GLY A 116 -5.40 -8.62 -5.53
CA GLY A 116 -6.28 -8.52 -4.38
C GLY A 116 -5.79 -7.50 -3.36
N GLN A 117 -5.43 -6.30 -3.80
CA GLN A 117 -4.94 -5.22 -2.94
C GLN A 117 -5.67 -3.91 -3.21
N VAL A 118 -5.74 -3.06 -2.18
CA VAL A 118 -6.12 -1.65 -2.27
C VAL A 118 -5.01 -0.84 -1.62
N HIS A 119 -4.45 0.11 -2.36
CA HIS A 119 -3.40 0.99 -1.86
C HIS A 119 -3.98 2.36 -1.56
N LEU A 120 -3.70 2.88 -0.36
CA LEU A 120 -4.13 4.21 0.08
C LEU A 120 -2.88 5.05 0.38
N PHE A 121 -2.75 6.18 -0.31
CA PHE A 121 -1.66 7.11 -0.05
C PHE A 121 -2.20 8.44 0.50
N TYR A 122 -1.57 8.90 1.57
CA TYR A 122 -1.82 10.19 2.19
C TYR A 122 -0.73 11.18 1.81
N LEU A 123 -1.05 12.46 1.71
CA LEU A 123 -0.04 13.50 1.68
C LEU A 123 0.59 13.60 3.08
N ALA A 124 1.90 13.86 3.11
CA ALA A 124 2.64 14.08 4.35
C ALA A 124 3.67 15.20 4.15
N ARG A 125 3.52 16.28 4.88
CA ARG A 125 4.43 17.41 4.81
C ARG A 125 5.66 17.17 5.68
N LEU A 126 6.82 17.04 5.06
CA LEU A 126 8.08 16.85 5.77
C LEU A 126 8.48 18.11 6.55
N LEU A 127 8.97 17.92 7.77
CA LEU A 127 9.47 18.98 8.67
C LEU A 127 10.98 19.17 8.56
N SER A 128 11.69 18.24 7.92
CA SER A 128 13.14 18.33 7.67
C SER A 128 13.51 17.46 6.46
N ASP A 129 14.73 17.64 5.95
CA ASP A 129 15.35 16.82 4.91
C ASP A 129 16.34 15.77 5.47
N ARG A 130 16.21 15.45 6.76
CA ARG A 130 17.01 14.42 7.43
C ARG A 130 16.21 13.16 7.57
N PHE A 131 16.79 12.04 7.13
CA PHE A 131 16.17 10.72 7.11
C PHE A 131 17.08 9.74 7.84
N ASP A 132 16.46 8.76 8.51
CA ASP A 132 17.14 7.65 9.18
C ASP A 132 16.40 6.35 8.78
N PRO A 133 16.66 5.86 7.55
CA PRO A 133 15.91 4.74 6.99
C PRO A 133 16.13 3.44 7.77
N GLY A 134 15.04 2.69 7.97
CA GLY A 134 15.08 1.37 8.57
C GLY A 134 15.71 0.30 7.66
N TYR A 135 15.78 -0.93 8.15
CA TYR A 135 16.50 -2.03 7.46
C TYR A 135 15.91 -2.42 6.09
N GLU A 136 14.64 -2.09 5.83
CA GLU A 136 13.95 -2.35 4.56
C GLU A 136 14.28 -1.32 3.47
N THR A 137 15.04 -0.28 3.80
CA THR A 137 15.38 0.82 2.91
C THR A 137 16.90 0.99 2.79
N ILE A 138 17.43 0.90 1.57
CA ILE A 138 18.85 1.15 1.27
C ILE A 138 19.18 2.63 1.38
N GLU A 139 18.28 3.49 0.88
CA GLU A 139 18.46 4.92 0.76
C GLU A 139 17.10 5.62 0.76
N ALA A 140 16.98 6.71 1.52
CA ALA A 140 15.86 7.64 1.48
C ALA A 140 16.32 8.98 0.94
N ARG A 141 15.69 9.49 -0.14
CA ARG A 141 16.14 10.71 -0.82
C ARG A 141 14.99 11.51 -1.41
N LEU A 142 15.16 12.84 -1.39
CA LEU A 142 14.27 13.79 -2.03
C LEU A 142 14.56 13.92 -3.53
N PHE A 143 13.49 13.98 -4.33
CA PHE A 143 13.52 14.13 -5.79
C PHE A 143 12.56 15.23 -6.23
N THR A 144 12.99 16.10 -7.10
CA THR A 144 12.09 16.88 -7.94
C THR A 144 11.46 15.97 -9.02
N GLU A 145 10.39 16.41 -9.67
CA GLU A 145 9.74 15.63 -10.75
C GLU A 145 10.73 15.21 -11.86
N ALA A 146 11.67 16.10 -12.21
CA ALA A 146 12.66 15.87 -13.25
C ALA A 146 13.75 14.86 -12.86
N GLU A 147 14.00 14.70 -11.57
CA GLU A 147 15.02 13.80 -11.04
C GLU A 147 14.49 12.40 -10.74
N ILE A 148 13.15 12.20 -10.72
CA ILE A 148 12.57 10.89 -10.45
C ILE A 148 13.05 9.89 -11.48
N PRO A 149 13.63 8.76 -11.05
CA PRO A 149 14.03 7.67 -11.94
C PRO A 149 12.78 6.83 -12.32
N TRP A 150 11.94 7.36 -13.20
CA TRP A 150 10.62 6.81 -13.56
C TRP A 150 10.64 5.33 -13.99
N ASP A 151 11.74 4.86 -14.58
CA ASP A 151 11.91 3.46 -15.00
C ASP A 151 12.42 2.56 -13.86
N GLU A 152 12.84 3.17 -12.76
CA GLU A 152 13.27 2.49 -11.54
C GLU A 152 12.22 2.52 -10.44
N ILE A 153 11.02 3.03 -10.69
CA ILE A 153 9.89 2.96 -9.74
C ILE A 153 9.38 1.52 -9.65
N ALA A 154 9.30 1.02 -8.43
CA ALA A 154 9.01 -0.39 -8.13
C ALA A 154 7.62 -0.84 -8.57
N PHE A 155 6.61 0.01 -8.35
CA PHE A 155 5.21 -0.35 -8.50
C PHE A 155 4.44 0.67 -9.34
N ARG A 156 3.53 0.16 -10.16
CA ARG A 156 2.67 1.01 -11.00
C ARG A 156 1.80 1.96 -10.16
N THR A 157 1.27 1.50 -9.03
CA THR A 157 0.50 2.33 -8.10
C THR A 157 1.28 3.54 -7.61
N VAL A 158 2.56 3.36 -7.28
CA VAL A 158 3.46 4.46 -6.89
C VAL A 158 3.70 5.42 -8.04
N LYS A 159 3.98 4.89 -9.25
CA LYS A 159 4.20 5.71 -10.44
C LYS A 159 2.98 6.58 -10.74
N GLU A 160 1.78 6.01 -10.75
CA GLU A 160 0.53 6.73 -11.00
C GLU A 160 0.23 7.74 -9.89
N THR A 161 0.43 7.38 -8.61
CA THR A 161 0.28 8.32 -7.49
C THR A 161 1.20 9.53 -7.63
N LEU A 162 2.47 9.33 -7.99
CA LEU A 162 3.43 10.42 -8.22
C LEU A 162 3.03 11.31 -9.41
N GLN A 163 2.54 10.72 -10.50
CA GLN A 163 2.07 11.47 -11.67
C GLN A 163 0.88 12.37 -11.30
N HIS A 164 -0.08 11.86 -10.55
CA HIS A 164 -1.20 12.66 -10.03
C HIS A 164 -0.70 13.77 -9.09
N TYR A 165 0.23 13.44 -8.18
CA TYR A 165 0.79 14.43 -7.25
C TYR A 165 1.40 15.62 -7.98
N PHE A 166 2.27 15.39 -8.97
CA PHE A 166 2.89 16.49 -9.70
C PHE A 166 1.90 17.23 -10.62
N ALA A 167 0.89 16.54 -11.16
CA ALA A 167 -0.17 17.19 -11.92
C ALA A 167 -0.99 18.15 -11.05
N ASP A 168 -1.43 17.71 -9.87
CA ASP A 168 -2.18 18.51 -8.91
C ASP A 168 -1.34 19.68 -8.38
N ARG A 169 -0.07 19.41 -8.09
CA ARG A 169 0.86 20.45 -7.65
C ARG A 169 1.00 21.57 -8.67
N ARG A 170 1.11 21.28 -9.98
CA ARG A 170 1.15 22.31 -11.02
C ARG A 170 -0.12 23.15 -11.08
N GLN A 171 -1.25 22.58 -10.69
CA GLN A 171 -2.56 23.26 -10.62
C GLN A 171 -2.79 23.99 -9.29
N GLY A 172 -1.93 23.76 -8.28
CA GLY A 172 -2.07 24.30 -6.92
C GLY A 172 -3.30 23.77 -6.17
N ARG A 173 -3.84 22.62 -6.59
CA ARG A 173 -5.03 22.00 -5.99
C ARG A 173 -4.86 20.49 -5.93
N PHE A 174 -4.92 19.93 -4.73
CA PHE A 174 -4.89 18.49 -4.49
C PHE A 174 -6.31 17.94 -4.35
N ALA A 175 -6.58 16.83 -5.01
CA ALA A 175 -7.85 16.11 -4.95
C ALA A 175 -7.58 14.63 -4.58
N VAL A 176 -8.63 13.90 -4.20
CA VAL A 176 -8.52 12.44 -4.02
C VAL A 176 -8.66 11.75 -5.37
N HIS A 177 -7.64 10.98 -5.74
CA HIS A 177 -7.62 10.19 -6.97
C HIS A 177 -8.03 8.76 -6.68
N ASN A 178 -9.09 8.28 -7.33
CA ASN A 178 -9.53 6.88 -7.27
C ASN A 178 -9.27 6.22 -8.63
N VAL A 179 -8.39 5.20 -8.65
CA VAL A 179 -7.86 4.62 -9.89
C VAL A 179 -7.85 3.09 -9.80
N ASP A 180 -8.32 2.44 -10.86
CA ASP A 180 -8.17 0.99 -11.05
C ASP A 180 -6.90 0.68 -11.84
N VAL A 181 -5.96 0.01 -11.21
CA VAL A 181 -4.68 -0.41 -11.80
C VAL A 181 -4.84 -1.82 -12.35
N VAL A 182 -5.09 -1.93 -13.65
CA VAL A 182 -5.32 -3.17 -14.39
C VAL A 182 -4.08 -3.69 -15.11
#